data_0eeee79853b30ff13c912e943f4e06b7
#
_entry.id   0eeee79853b30ff13c912e943f4e06b7
#
_cell.length_a   1.000
_cell.length_b   1.000
_cell.length_c   1.000
_cell.angle_alpha   90.00
_cell.angle_beta   90.00
_cell.angle_gamma   90.00
#
_symmetry.space_group_name_H-M   'P 1'
#
loop_
_entity.id
_entity.type
_entity.pdbx_description
1 polymer ?
#
loop_
_entity_poly.entity_id
_entity_poly.type
_entity_poly.pdbx_seq_one_letter_code
_entity_poly.pdbx_strand_id
1 'polypeptide(L)'
;MTRRITRSLIGAFLLLVSLAKISALAAASLEKVNASYGAISGSMAQTWVAKEARLYEKYGLDLNLVYISGGPRSIMSLIGGSVQFVNHSGMPALEAYQRGADTALIASPMNQLEHSLVVQKNITSAEQLRGKVLGMSTAGSLTDILLREGLRLNGIAEKDVTIVPVGDLGARLSGLQTGRIHGAIIAGIQTLTANKLGFRTLIDYSKLPLEISGSGILVRRAYVSKNPDVTLKFLKAWIEGLYLFRAKPEFALATLKKYVATQDAEVLNTIYNLYRERLITKPTPTARVAKSMLYLLSRSSPEVAGVNPEGFIEARYINELESSGFFDEMNRLYAK
;
A
#
# COMPACT_ATOMS: atom_id res chain seq x y z
N MET A 1 11.82 62.06 -42.71
CA MET A 1 12.57 61.09 -41.85
C MET A 1 11.77 60.51 -40.68
N THR A 2 10.67 61.12 -40.29
CA THR A 2 9.86 60.77 -39.07
C THR A 2 8.90 59.58 -39.22
N ARG A 3 8.45 59.18 -40.41
CA ARG A 3 7.49 58.09 -40.65
C ARG A 3 8.09 56.64 -40.58
N ARG A 4 9.42 56.50 -40.71
CA ARG A 4 10.06 55.17 -40.61
C ARG A 4 10.37 54.73 -39.19
N ILE A 5 10.59 55.70 -38.29
CA ILE A 5 10.92 55.42 -36.89
C ILE A 5 9.69 54.90 -36.11
N THR A 6 8.50 55.46 -36.41
CA THR A 6 7.24 55.03 -35.73
C THR A 6 6.80 53.60 -36.08
N ARG A 7 7.08 53.11 -37.31
CA ARG A 7 6.75 51.73 -37.70
C ARG A 7 7.66 50.66 -37.04
N SER A 8 8.93 50.99 -36.80
CA SER A 8 9.88 50.11 -36.12
C SER A 8 9.57 49.97 -34.63
N LEU A 9 9.11 51.04 -33.97
CA LEU A 9 8.75 51.01 -32.55
C LEU A 9 7.46 50.24 -32.30
N ILE A 10 6.48 50.30 -33.19
CA ILE A 10 5.23 49.54 -33.09
C ILE A 10 5.48 48.05 -33.33
N GLY A 11 6.37 47.67 -34.25
CA GLY A 11 6.77 46.29 -34.50
C GLY A 11 7.52 45.68 -33.32
N ALA A 12 8.43 46.44 -32.71
CA ALA A 12 9.16 45.99 -31.50
C ALA A 12 8.25 45.82 -30.27
N PHE A 13 7.26 46.70 -30.11
CA PHE A 13 6.29 46.63 -29.02
C PHE A 13 5.35 45.44 -29.17
N LEU A 14 4.89 45.13 -30.41
CA LEU A 14 4.07 43.93 -30.68
C LEU A 14 4.86 42.61 -30.50
N LEU A 15 6.15 42.60 -30.80
CA LEU A 15 7.01 41.44 -30.56
C LEU A 15 7.26 41.21 -29.08
N LEU A 16 7.45 42.26 -28.29
CA LEU A 16 7.61 42.19 -26.83
C LEU A 16 6.33 41.74 -26.13
N VAL A 17 5.16 42.15 -26.60
CA VAL A 17 3.88 41.70 -26.03
C VAL A 17 3.57 40.25 -26.40
N SER A 18 4.00 39.76 -27.57
CA SER A 18 3.87 38.35 -27.94
C SER A 18 4.84 37.43 -27.16
N LEU A 19 6.07 37.88 -26.90
CA LEU A 19 7.03 37.17 -26.06
C LEU A 19 6.58 37.13 -24.58
N ALA A 20 5.96 38.20 -24.07
CA ALA A 20 5.40 38.21 -22.71
C ALA A 20 4.19 37.25 -22.53
N LYS A 21 3.44 37.00 -23.61
CA LYS A 21 2.35 35.99 -23.58
C LYS A 21 2.84 34.53 -23.62
N ILE A 22 4.02 34.28 -24.18
CA ILE A 22 4.62 32.95 -24.24
C ILE A 22 5.29 32.60 -22.88
N SER A 23 5.77 33.58 -22.12
CA SER A 23 6.34 33.37 -20.78
C SER A 23 5.29 33.18 -19.67
N ALA A 24 4.01 33.43 -19.94
CA ALA A 24 2.89 33.21 -19.02
C ALA A 24 2.23 31.85 -19.22
N LEU A 25 2.91 30.84 -19.79
CA LEU A 25 2.59 29.47 -19.52
C LEU A 25 3.08 29.19 -18.08
N ALA A 26 2.30 29.74 -17.14
CA ALA A 26 2.55 29.59 -15.72
C ALA A 26 2.84 28.11 -15.48
N ALA A 27 4.01 27.80 -14.97
CA ALA A 27 4.26 26.48 -14.42
C ALA A 27 3.12 26.23 -13.45
N ALA A 28 2.14 25.40 -13.85
CA ALA A 28 0.99 25.09 -13.03
C ALA A 28 1.56 24.60 -11.70
N SER A 29 1.27 25.35 -10.63
CA SER A 29 1.79 24.97 -9.30
C SER A 29 1.30 23.56 -9.01
N LEU A 30 2.25 22.68 -8.67
CA LEU A 30 1.90 21.32 -8.30
C LEU A 30 0.90 21.34 -7.13
N GLU A 31 -0.14 20.52 -7.22
CA GLU A 31 -1.15 20.39 -6.19
C GLU A 31 -0.62 19.56 -5.04
N LYS A 32 -0.61 20.13 -3.82
CA LYS A 32 -0.08 19.47 -2.63
C LYS A 32 -0.98 18.36 -2.15
N VAL A 33 -0.42 17.17 -1.96
CA VAL A 33 -1.11 15.98 -1.48
C VAL A 33 -0.26 15.28 -0.43
N ASN A 34 -0.88 14.87 0.67
CA ASN A 34 -0.25 14.02 1.67
C ASN A 34 -0.72 12.57 1.49
N ALA A 35 0.22 11.64 1.45
CA ALA A 35 -0.09 10.22 1.47
C ALA A 35 0.78 9.48 2.49
N SER A 36 0.31 8.33 2.94
CA SER A 36 1.10 7.46 3.80
C SER A 36 1.22 6.05 3.22
N TYR A 37 2.28 5.36 3.64
CA TYR A 37 2.43 3.92 3.45
C TYR A 37 2.66 3.24 4.79
N GLY A 38 2.16 2.01 4.93
CA GLY A 38 2.00 1.37 6.25
C GLY A 38 2.98 0.25 6.56
N ALA A 39 3.86 -0.12 5.62
CA ALA A 39 4.83 -1.20 5.83
C ALA A 39 6.14 -0.95 5.10
N ILE A 40 7.25 -1.41 5.68
CA ILE A 40 8.55 -1.51 5.01
C ILE A 40 8.61 -2.92 4.40
N SER A 41 7.92 -3.08 3.27
CA SER A 41 7.78 -4.35 2.54
C SER A 41 7.66 -4.06 1.05
N GLY A 42 8.10 -4.99 0.21
CA GLY A 42 7.97 -4.88 -1.25
C GLY A 42 6.52 -4.72 -1.74
N SER A 43 5.52 -5.03 -0.90
CA SER A 43 4.10 -4.73 -1.20
C SER A 43 3.80 -3.23 -1.34
N MET A 44 4.72 -2.34 -0.88
CA MET A 44 4.62 -0.89 -1.02
C MET A 44 5.49 -0.34 -2.16
N ALA A 45 6.21 -1.20 -2.89
CA ALA A 45 7.24 -0.82 -3.87
C ALA A 45 6.74 0.16 -4.93
N GLN A 46 5.51 0.00 -5.43
CA GLN A 46 4.92 0.89 -6.44
C GLN A 46 4.83 2.34 -5.95
N THR A 47 4.50 2.55 -4.69
CA THR A 47 4.40 3.89 -4.09
C THR A 47 5.78 4.55 -4.03
N TRP A 48 6.81 3.79 -3.66
CA TRP A 48 8.18 4.27 -3.59
C TRP A 48 8.75 4.54 -4.98
N VAL A 49 8.55 3.61 -5.92
CA VAL A 49 8.98 3.76 -7.30
C VAL A 49 8.32 4.99 -7.96
N ALA A 50 7.03 5.18 -7.75
CA ALA A 50 6.34 6.36 -8.26
C ALA A 50 6.90 7.67 -7.68
N LYS A 51 7.27 7.68 -6.38
CA LYS A 51 7.89 8.84 -5.72
C LYS A 51 9.30 9.11 -6.25
N GLU A 52 10.17 8.09 -6.29
CA GLU A 52 11.56 8.23 -6.73
C GLU A 52 11.66 8.60 -8.23
N ALA A 53 10.74 8.09 -9.05
CA ALA A 53 10.67 8.43 -10.48
C ALA A 53 9.95 9.76 -10.75
N ARG A 54 9.53 10.49 -9.71
CA ARG A 54 8.82 11.77 -9.81
C ARG A 54 7.53 11.68 -10.64
N LEU A 55 6.85 10.53 -10.59
CA LEU A 55 5.62 10.34 -11.36
C LEU A 55 4.48 11.20 -10.82
N TYR A 56 4.46 11.49 -9.52
CA TYR A 56 3.45 12.39 -8.95
C TYR A 56 3.60 13.79 -9.54
N GLU A 57 4.82 14.31 -9.64
CA GLU A 57 5.11 15.61 -10.28
C GLU A 57 4.77 15.59 -11.77
N LYS A 58 5.04 14.48 -12.48
CA LYS A 58 4.63 14.26 -13.89
C LYS A 58 3.13 14.47 -14.07
N TYR A 59 2.33 14.01 -13.10
CA TYR A 59 0.87 14.17 -13.13
C TYR A 59 0.35 15.42 -12.40
N GLY A 60 1.23 16.36 -12.03
CA GLY A 60 0.86 17.65 -11.46
C GLY A 60 0.64 17.68 -9.96
N LEU A 61 1.18 16.68 -9.22
CA LEU A 61 1.07 16.60 -7.77
C LEU A 61 2.43 16.80 -7.07
N ASP A 62 2.44 17.59 -5.99
CA ASP A 62 3.54 17.65 -5.02
C ASP A 62 3.20 16.72 -3.85
N LEU A 63 3.71 15.49 -3.91
CA LEU A 63 3.40 14.47 -2.93
C LEU A 63 4.34 14.53 -1.73
N ASN A 64 3.78 14.77 -0.52
CA ASN A 64 4.42 14.48 0.75
C ASN A 64 4.06 13.04 1.17
N LEU A 65 5.05 12.14 1.14
CA LEU A 65 4.87 10.71 1.44
C LEU A 65 5.48 10.39 2.81
N VAL A 66 4.66 9.91 3.75
CA VAL A 66 5.07 9.60 5.12
C VAL A 66 4.89 8.12 5.47
N TYR A 67 5.80 7.55 6.23
CA TYR A 67 5.65 6.22 6.82
C TYR A 67 4.84 6.30 8.11
N ILE A 68 3.74 5.54 8.19
CA ILE A 68 2.92 5.42 9.40
C ILE A 68 2.78 3.93 9.72
N SER A 69 3.54 3.47 10.71
CA SER A 69 3.48 2.07 11.16
C SER A 69 2.16 1.75 11.84
N GLY A 70 1.54 0.63 11.43
CA GLY A 70 0.30 0.12 12.01
C GLY A 70 -0.97 0.61 11.30
N GLY A 71 -1.79 -0.35 10.87
CA GLY A 71 -3.00 -0.09 10.10
C GLY A 71 -3.99 0.86 10.76
N PRO A 72 -4.42 0.63 12.02
CA PRO A 72 -5.34 1.54 12.70
C PRO A 72 -4.84 2.97 12.77
N ARG A 73 -3.54 3.20 13.04
CA ARG A 73 -2.95 4.54 13.09
C ARG A 73 -2.98 5.23 11.73
N SER A 74 -2.65 4.48 10.65
CA SER A 74 -2.74 5.00 9.28
C SER A 74 -4.17 5.41 8.93
N ILE A 75 -5.17 4.60 9.31
CA ILE A 75 -6.58 4.91 9.04
C ILE A 75 -7.08 6.07 9.89
N MET A 76 -6.63 6.22 11.13
CA MET A 76 -6.96 7.40 11.94
C MET A 76 -6.42 8.69 11.31
N SER A 77 -5.21 8.66 10.72
CA SER A 77 -4.66 9.83 10.00
C SER A 77 -5.46 10.16 8.73
N LEU A 78 -6.01 9.16 8.05
CA LEU A 78 -6.91 9.32 6.91
C LEU A 78 -8.25 9.95 7.33
N ILE A 79 -8.88 9.42 8.37
CA ILE A 79 -10.17 9.91 8.90
C ILE A 79 -10.02 11.35 9.39
N GLY A 80 -8.93 11.65 10.11
CA GLY A 80 -8.61 13.00 10.57
C GLY A 80 -8.19 13.98 9.47
N GLY A 81 -7.98 13.51 8.23
CA GLY A 81 -7.64 14.34 7.06
C GLY A 81 -6.17 14.78 6.99
N SER A 82 -5.30 14.29 7.87
CA SER A 82 -3.86 14.58 7.82
C SER A 82 -3.20 14.01 6.57
N VAL A 83 -3.71 12.89 6.04
CA VAL A 83 -3.36 12.34 4.74
C VAL A 83 -4.62 12.12 3.92
N GLN A 84 -4.50 12.22 2.59
CA GLN A 84 -5.60 12.03 1.65
C GLN A 84 -5.66 10.62 1.08
N PHE A 85 -4.49 9.98 0.96
CA PHE A 85 -4.34 8.62 0.45
C PHE A 85 -3.48 7.78 1.41
N VAL A 86 -3.90 6.54 1.63
CA VAL A 86 -3.15 5.58 2.46
C VAL A 86 -2.90 4.33 1.65
N ASN A 87 -1.62 3.97 1.44
CA ASN A 87 -1.26 2.66 0.91
C ASN A 87 -1.05 1.69 2.08
N HIS A 88 -2.02 0.82 2.28
CA HIS A 88 -2.00 -0.18 3.37
C HIS A 88 -2.87 -1.39 3.01
N SER A 89 -2.90 -2.42 3.89
CA SER A 89 -3.94 -3.46 3.78
C SER A 89 -5.33 -2.86 4.02
N GLY A 90 -6.33 -3.44 3.36
CA GLY A 90 -7.71 -2.94 3.46
C GLY A 90 -8.40 -3.21 4.81
N MET A 91 -7.87 -4.13 5.64
CA MET A 91 -8.56 -4.61 6.85
C MET A 91 -8.92 -3.50 7.85
N PRO A 92 -7.98 -2.64 8.31
CA PRO A 92 -8.31 -1.60 9.28
C PRO A 92 -9.28 -0.55 8.73
N ALA A 93 -9.25 -0.30 7.41
CA ALA A 93 -10.19 0.63 6.78
C ALA A 93 -11.58 0.02 6.64
N LEU A 94 -11.69 -1.27 6.35
CA LEU A 94 -12.97 -1.98 6.35
C LEU A 94 -13.58 -1.99 7.76
N GLU A 95 -12.78 -2.24 8.79
CA GLU A 95 -13.26 -2.16 10.19
C GLU A 95 -13.78 -0.76 10.51
N ALA A 96 -13.04 0.28 10.14
CA ALA A 96 -13.49 1.66 10.33
C ALA A 96 -14.78 1.95 9.55
N TYR A 97 -14.90 1.47 8.30
CA TYR A 97 -16.11 1.56 7.50
C TYR A 97 -17.31 0.89 8.18
N GLN A 98 -17.13 -0.30 8.72
CA GLN A 98 -18.16 -1.04 9.46
C GLN A 98 -18.64 -0.30 10.71
N ARG A 99 -17.77 0.51 11.30
CA ARG A 99 -18.08 1.40 12.45
C ARG A 99 -18.59 2.78 12.03
N GLY A 100 -18.95 2.97 10.74
CA GLY A 100 -19.55 4.18 10.19
C GLY A 100 -18.56 5.24 9.67
N ALA A 101 -17.26 4.94 9.59
CA ALA A 101 -16.31 5.85 8.98
C ALA A 101 -16.47 5.90 7.44
N ASP A 102 -16.25 7.08 6.85
CA ASP A 102 -16.36 7.31 5.40
C ASP A 102 -15.10 6.85 4.65
N THR A 103 -14.69 5.59 4.85
CA THR A 103 -13.51 5.00 4.19
C THR A 103 -13.90 4.14 2.99
N ALA A 104 -13.03 4.11 1.97
CA ALA A 104 -13.19 3.26 0.80
C ALA A 104 -11.85 2.73 0.28
N LEU A 105 -11.90 1.57 -0.37
CA LEU A 105 -10.79 0.97 -1.12
C LEU A 105 -10.98 1.30 -2.61
N ILE A 106 -10.08 2.09 -3.19
CA ILE A 106 -10.16 2.54 -4.59
C ILE A 106 -9.19 1.81 -5.53
N ALA A 107 -8.18 1.11 -5.01
CA ALA A 107 -7.27 0.29 -5.78
C ALA A 107 -6.71 -0.84 -4.92
N SER A 108 -6.52 -2.05 -5.49
CA SER A 108 -6.01 -3.22 -4.80
C SER A 108 -5.12 -4.06 -5.73
N PRO A 109 -3.81 -3.79 -5.77
CA PRO A 109 -2.87 -4.46 -6.69
C PRO A 109 -2.43 -5.84 -6.19
N MET A 110 -2.71 -6.17 -4.92
CA MET A 110 -2.33 -7.45 -4.32
C MET A 110 -3.46 -7.98 -3.45
N ASN A 111 -4.13 -9.03 -3.93
CA ASN A 111 -5.31 -9.61 -3.30
C ASN A 111 -5.02 -10.98 -2.65
N GLN A 112 -3.75 -11.30 -2.42
CA GLN A 112 -3.31 -12.53 -1.80
C GLN A 112 -2.64 -12.26 -0.46
N LEU A 113 -2.86 -13.14 0.50
CA LEU A 113 -2.09 -13.17 1.74
C LEU A 113 -0.67 -13.64 1.47
N GLU A 114 0.29 -13.00 2.10
CA GLU A 114 1.71 -13.37 2.05
C GLU A 114 2.28 -13.59 3.46
N HIS A 115 1.40 -13.76 4.42
CA HIS A 115 1.73 -13.81 5.84
C HIS A 115 1.90 -15.25 6.32
N SER A 116 2.75 -15.42 7.31
CA SER A 116 2.94 -16.69 8.01
C SER A 116 3.04 -16.45 9.51
N LEU A 117 2.54 -17.39 10.32
CA LEU A 117 2.94 -17.47 11.72
C LEU A 117 4.29 -18.16 11.80
N VAL A 118 5.32 -17.38 12.09
CA VAL A 118 6.69 -17.86 12.29
C VAL A 118 6.95 -17.98 13.78
N VAL A 119 7.55 -19.08 14.20
CA VAL A 119 7.74 -19.43 15.62
C VAL A 119 9.19 -19.86 15.90
N GLN A 120 9.56 -19.93 17.16
CA GLN A 120 10.84 -20.48 17.60
C GLN A 120 11.00 -21.94 17.10
N LYS A 121 12.24 -22.33 16.80
CA LYS A 121 12.57 -23.64 16.18
C LYS A 121 12.06 -24.85 16.92
N ASN A 122 11.94 -24.74 18.25
CA ASN A 122 11.47 -25.82 19.14
C ASN A 122 9.95 -25.93 19.20
N ILE A 123 9.20 -25.02 18.59
CA ILE A 123 7.74 -25.09 18.46
C ILE A 123 7.43 -25.78 17.14
N THR A 124 6.90 -26.99 17.21
CA THR A 124 6.67 -27.87 16.04
C THR A 124 5.18 -28.15 15.81
N SER A 125 4.33 -27.82 16.78
CA SER A 125 2.87 -27.95 16.67
C SER A 125 2.16 -26.73 17.26
N ALA A 126 0.89 -26.55 16.89
CA ALA A 126 0.09 -25.44 17.40
C ALA A 126 -0.19 -25.54 18.90
N GLU A 127 -0.34 -26.75 19.44
CA GLU A 127 -0.57 -26.98 20.88
C GLU A 127 0.55 -26.38 21.74
N GLN A 128 1.77 -26.37 21.23
CA GLN A 128 2.94 -25.80 21.93
C GLN A 128 2.92 -24.27 22.03
N LEU A 129 1.95 -23.61 21.36
CA LEU A 129 1.72 -22.17 21.52
C LEU A 129 1.11 -21.81 22.87
N ARG A 130 0.48 -22.78 23.58
CA ARG A 130 -0.09 -22.54 24.91
C ARG A 130 0.98 -22.05 25.88
N GLY A 131 0.66 -20.96 26.61
CA GLY A 131 1.59 -20.27 27.51
C GLY A 131 2.68 -19.45 26.82
N LYS A 132 2.64 -19.30 25.50
CA LYS A 132 3.66 -18.53 24.74
C LYS A 132 3.26 -17.09 24.52
N VAL A 133 4.27 -16.23 24.32
CA VAL A 133 4.12 -14.83 23.93
C VAL A 133 4.19 -14.73 22.41
N LEU A 134 3.13 -14.19 21.79
CA LEU A 134 3.01 -14.06 20.34
C LEU A 134 2.91 -12.58 19.95
N GLY A 135 3.67 -12.19 18.92
CA GLY A 135 3.80 -10.80 18.49
C GLY A 135 2.95 -10.46 17.26
N MET A 136 2.29 -9.32 17.31
CA MET A 136 1.63 -8.69 16.14
C MET A 136 2.12 -7.23 15.98
N SER A 137 1.73 -6.54 14.91
CA SER A 137 2.15 -5.14 14.74
C SER A 137 1.45 -4.21 15.73
N THR A 138 0.15 -4.13 15.64
CA THR A 138 -0.72 -3.34 16.55
C THR A 138 -2.08 -4.04 16.64
N ALA A 139 -2.81 -3.85 17.73
CA ALA A 139 -4.17 -4.34 17.87
C ALA A 139 -5.06 -3.83 16.71
N GLY A 140 -5.96 -4.67 16.19
CA GLY A 140 -6.82 -4.39 15.04
C GLY A 140 -6.10 -4.32 13.68
N SER A 141 -4.81 -4.63 13.61
CA SER A 141 -4.10 -4.75 12.34
C SER A 141 -4.36 -6.09 11.66
N LEU A 142 -4.04 -6.19 10.35
CA LEU A 142 -4.11 -7.48 9.64
C LEU A 142 -3.30 -8.57 10.37
N THR A 143 -2.14 -8.24 10.95
CA THR A 143 -1.32 -9.22 11.68
C THR A 143 -1.96 -9.69 12.97
N ASP A 144 -2.73 -8.86 13.66
CA ASP A 144 -3.51 -9.25 14.83
C ASP A 144 -4.66 -10.19 14.43
N ILE A 145 -5.41 -9.81 13.41
CA ILE A 145 -6.54 -10.62 12.90
C ILE A 145 -6.05 -12.00 12.43
N LEU A 146 -4.94 -12.05 11.68
CA LEU A 146 -4.36 -13.32 11.22
C LEU A 146 -3.83 -14.17 12.38
N LEU A 147 -3.22 -13.56 13.39
CA LEU A 147 -2.75 -14.29 14.57
C LEU A 147 -3.92 -14.97 15.28
N ARG A 148 -5.00 -14.24 15.56
CA ARG A 148 -6.21 -14.77 16.19
C ARG A 148 -6.89 -15.86 15.34
N GLU A 149 -6.98 -15.64 14.03
CA GLU A 149 -7.52 -16.64 13.11
C GLU A 149 -6.65 -17.90 13.08
N GLY A 150 -5.32 -17.78 13.09
CA GLY A 150 -4.41 -18.91 13.18
C GLY A 150 -4.57 -19.72 14.47
N LEU A 151 -4.75 -19.07 15.62
CA LEU A 151 -5.06 -19.72 16.89
C LEU A 151 -6.39 -20.45 16.82
N ARG A 152 -7.44 -19.79 16.34
CA ARG A 152 -8.78 -20.36 16.18
C ARG A 152 -8.79 -21.60 15.28
N LEU A 153 -8.14 -21.53 14.10
CA LEU A 153 -8.06 -22.65 13.16
C LEU A 153 -7.37 -23.89 13.76
N ASN A 154 -6.53 -23.69 14.78
CA ASN A 154 -5.81 -24.75 15.46
C ASN A 154 -6.37 -25.07 16.86
N GLY A 155 -7.57 -24.59 17.21
CA GLY A 155 -8.22 -24.92 18.50
C GLY A 155 -7.52 -24.35 19.72
N ILE A 156 -6.72 -23.28 19.57
CA ILE A 156 -6.05 -22.58 20.67
C ILE A 156 -6.91 -21.39 21.09
N ALA A 157 -7.34 -21.38 22.34
CA ALA A 157 -8.08 -20.25 22.89
C ALA A 157 -7.12 -19.06 23.12
N GLU A 158 -7.58 -17.83 22.88
CA GLU A 158 -6.76 -16.62 23.07
C GLU A 158 -6.24 -16.49 24.50
N LYS A 159 -7.02 -16.89 25.49
CA LYS A 159 -6.62 -16.90 26.90
C LYS A 159 -5.44 -17.83 27.24
N ASP A 160 -5.13 -18.76 26.33
CA ASP A 160 -4.05 -19.73 26.52
C ASP A 160 -2.70 -19.20 26.00
N VAL A 161 -2.66 -17.99 25.43
CA VAL A 161 -1.47 -17.32 24.90
C VAL A 161 -1.40 -15.88 25.38
N THR A 162 -0.23 -15.26 25.29
CA THR A 162 -0.08 -13.81 25.51
C THR A 162 0.15 -13.13 24.18
N ILE A 163 -0.78 -12.30 23.71
CA ILE A 163 -0.65 -11.54 22.47
C ILE A 163 -0.14 -10.14 22.79
N VAL A 164 0.96 -9.71 22.15
CA VAL A 164 1.59 -8.41 22.42
C VAL A 164 1.81 -7.61 21.16
N PRO A 165 1.60 -6.28 21.19
CA PRO A 165 1.99 -5.39 20.12
C PRO A 165 3.50 -5.19 20.15
N VAL A 166 4.18 -5.57 19.05
CA VAL A 166 5.64 -5.49 18.93
C VAL A 166 6.08 -4.39 17.96
N GLY A 167 5.17 -3.96 17.08
CA GLY A 167 5.46 -2.93 16.09
C GLY A 167 5.71 -3.48 14.69
N ASP A 168 6.65 -2.86 13.97
CA ASP A 168 6.93 -3.19 12.57
C ASP A 168 7.57 -4.58 12.41
N LEU A 169 7.83 -4.93 11.15
CA LEU A 169 8.36 -6.25 10.80
C LEU A 169 9.76 -6.49 11.39
N GLY A 170 10.62 -5.46 11.37
CA GLY A 170 11.96 -5.54 11.94
C GLY A 170 11.94 -5.80 13.44
N ALA A 171 11.07 -5.08 14.16
CA ALA A 171 10.87 -5.28 15.61
C ALA A 171 10.37 -6.70 15.94
N ARG A 172 9.46 -7.26 15.15
CA ARG A 172 8.98 -8.64 15.33
C ARG A 172 10.07 -9.68 15.08
N LEU A 173 10.89 -9.51 14.03
CA LEU A 173 12.04 -10.39 13.79
C LEU A 173 13.06 -10.30 14.94
N SER A 174 13.38 -9.10 15.39
CA SER A 174 14.27 -8.90 16.56
C SER A 174 13.69 -9.53 17.83
N GLY A 175 12.39 -9.41 18.04
CA GLY A 175 11.69 -10.05 19.16
C GLY A 175 11.81 -11.58 19.15
N LEU A 176 11.73 -12.20 17.97
CA LEU A 176 11.97 -13.63 17.78
C LEU A 176 13.42 -13.99 18.06
N GLN A 177 14.39 -13.23 17.52
CA GLN A 177 15.83 -13.47 17.70
C GLN A 177 16.27 -13.36 19.15
N THR A 178 15.72 -12.41 19.89
CA THR A 178 16.05 -12.19 21.31
C THR A 178 15.26 -13.10 22.27
N GLY A 179 14.31 -13.90 21.74
CA GLY A 179 13.46 -14.75 22.56
C GLY A 179 12.37 -14.01 23.37
N ARG A 180 12.20 -12.69 23.16
CA ARG A 180 11.15 -11.91 23.82
C ARG A 180 9.76 -12.35 23.42
N ILE A 181 9.62 -12.86 22.18
CA ILE A 181 8.40 -13.49 21.68
C ILE A 181 8.73 -14.88 21.14
N HIS A 182 7.77 -15.77 21.20
CA HIS A 182 7.90 -17.16 20.78
C HIS A 182 7.35 -17.40 19.37
N GLY A 183 6.50 -16.50 18.88
CA GLY A 183 5.96 -16.50 17.53
C GLY A 183 5.53 -15.13 17.12
N ALA A 184 5.48 -14.85 15.80
CA ALA A 184 4.96 -13.63 15.24
C ALA A 184 4.42 -13.81 13.83
N ILE A 185 3.48 -12.97 13.43
CA ILE A 185 3.06 -12.87 12.02
C ILE A 185 4.13 -12.13 11.24
N ILE A 186 4.74 -12.83 10.30
CA ILE A 186 5.79 -12.32 9.39
C ILE A 186 5.23 -12.36 7.96
N ALA A 187 5.58 -11.38 7.15
CA ALA A 187 5.07 -11.23 5.78
C ALA A 187 6.18 -11.34 4.73
N GLY A 188 5.81 -11.82 3.56
CA GLY A 188 6.65 -11.81 2.36
C GLY A 188 7.97 -12.54 2.51
N ILE A 189 9.01 -11.97 1.93
CA ILE A 189 10.37 -12.53 1.91
C ILE A 189 10.98 -12.70 3.31
N GLN A 190 10.56 -11.88 4.29
CA GLN A 190 11.07 -11.97 5.64
C GLN A 190 10.71 -13.29 6.33
N THR A 191 9.67 -13.98 5.84
CA THR A 191 9.39 -15.38 6.25
C THR A 191 10.55 -16.30 5.86
N LEU A 192 11.09 -16.17 4.65
CA LEU A 192 12.25 -16.94 4.21
C LEU A 192 13.49 -16.56 5.00
N THR A 193 13.71 -15.27 5.26
CA THR A 193 14.80 -14.79 6.12
C THR A 193 14.70 -15.37 7.53
N ALA A 194 13.52 -15.37 8.12
CA ALA A 194 13.28 -15.97 9.42
C ALA A 194 13.61 -17.48 9.41
N ASN A 195 13.18 -18.20 8.36
CA ASN A 195 13.48 -19.63 8.20
C ASN A 195 15.00 -19.91 8.04
N LYS A 196 15.72 -19.05 7.29
CA LYS A 196 17.21 -19.11 7.18
C LYS A 196 17.89 -18.89 8.54
N LEU A 197 17.28 -18.09 9.43
CA LEU A 197 17.75 -17.87 10.81
C LEU A 197 17.35 -19.01 11.78
N GLY A 198 16.73 -20.07 11.28
CA GLY A 198 16.37 -21.26 12.04
C GLY A 198 14.98 -21.21 12.71
N PHE A 199 14.21 -20.14 12.49
CA PHE A 199 12.80 -20.11 12.90
C PHE A 199 11.96 -21.00 12.00
N ARG A 200 10.77 -21.37 12.46
CA ARG A 200 9.87 -22.29 11.75
C ARG A 200 8.60 -21.56 11.31
N THR A 201 8.21 -21.74 10.06
CA THR A 201 6.84 -21.43 9.61
C THR A 201 5.90 -22.49 10.15
N LEU A 202 5.01 -22.09 11.07
CA LEU A 202 4.01 -22.98 11.66
C LEU A 202 2.69 -22.94 10.88
N ILE A 203 2.26 -21.76 10.45
CA ILE A 203 1.05 -21.56 9.63
C ILE A 203 1.41 -20.67 8.45
N ASP A 204 1.05 -21.11 7.24
CA ASP A 204 1.17 -20.35 6.00
C ASP A 204 -0.23 -19.89 5.54
N TYR A 205 -0.53 -18.61 5.76
CA TYR A 205 -1.83 -18.04 5.43
C TYR A 205 -2.04 -17.83 3.93
N SER A 206 -0.98 -17.92 3.10
CA SER A 206 -1.11 -17.85 1.64
C SER A 206 -1.91 -19.03 1.07
N LYS A 207 -2.06 -20.10 1.84
CA LYS A 207 -2.83 -21.30 1.49
C LYS A 207 -4.32 -21.17 1.79
N LEU A 208 -4.74 -20.12 2.50
CA LEU A 208 -6.16 -19.89 2.75
C LEU A 208 -6.84 -19.44 1.43
N PRO A 209 -8.05 -19.96 1.14
CA PRO A 209 -8.79 -19.60 -0.08
C PRO A 209 -9.48 -18.23 0.07
N LEU A 210 -8.74 -17.20 0.50
CA LEU A 210 -9.23 -15.87 0.79
C LEU A 210 -8.52 -14.83 -0.09
N GLU A 211 -9.30 -13.94 -0.65
CA GLU A 211 -8.78 -12.75 -1.33
C GLU A 211 -8.80 -11.57 -0.35
N ILE A 212 -7.63 -11.12 0.06
CA ILE A 212 -7.47 -10.03 1.02
C ILE A 212 -6.65 -8.92 0.38
N SER A 213 -7.13 -7.69 0.44
CA SER A 213 -6.31 -6.55 0.04
C SER A 213 -5.11 -6.42 0.98
N GLY A 214 -4.00 -7.02 0.59
CA GLY A 214 -2.73 -6.96 1.32
C GLY A 214 -2.00 -5.63 1.13
N SER A 215 -2.26 -4.96 0.00
CA SER A 215 -1.83 -3.61 -0.34
C SER A 215 -2.89 -2.97 -1.20
N GLY A 216 -3.29 -1.74 -0.89
CA GLY A 216 -4.31 -1.01 -1.63
C GLY A 216 -4.29 0.48 -1.31
N ILE A 217 -4.99 1.27 -2.09
CA ILE A 217 -5.20 2.69 -1.82
C ILE A 217 -6.52 2.89 -1.12
N LEU A 218 -6.44 3.42 0.07
CA LEU A 218 -7.55 3.73 0.96
C LEU A 218 -7.74 5.25 1.03
N VAL A 219 -8.98 5.67 1.02
CA VAL A 219 -9.38 7.08 0.94
C VAL A 219 -10.59 7.37 1.82
N ARG A 220 -10.86 8.66 2.06
CA ARG A 220 -12.20 9.11 2.47
C ARG A 220 -13.04 9.36 1.22
N ARG A 221 -14.22 8.76 1.16
CA ARG A 221 -15.14 8.87 0.02
C ARG A 221 -15.53 10.33 -0.26
N ALA A 222 -15.82 11.09 0.81
CA ALA A 222 -16.14 12.52 0.71
C ALA A 222 -14.99 13.34 0.08
N TYR A 223 -13.72 12.98 0.40
CA TYR A 223 -12.58 13.68 -0.19
C TYR A 223 -12.47 13.41 -1.70
N VAL A 224 -12.46 12.14 -2.11
CA VAL A 224 -12.27 11.79 -3.53
C VAL A 224 -13.45 12.21 -4.41
N SER A 225 -14.67 12.27 -3.85
CA SER A 225 -15.83 12.80 -4.57
C SER A 225 -15.75 14.30 -4.82
N LYS A 226 -15.12 15.07 -3.93
CA LYS A 226 -14.88 16.50 -4.10
C LYS A 226 -13.65 16.81 -4.95
N ASN A 227 -12.71 15.88 -5.05
CA ASN A 227 -11.42 16.06 -5.72
C ASN A 227 -11.15 14.89 -6.71
N PRO A 228 -12.03 14.66 -7.71
CA PRO A 228 -11.89 13.54 -8.64
C PRO A 228 -10.61 13.64 -9.48
N ASP A 229 -10.25 14.85 -9.95
CA ASP A 229 -9.05 15.08 -10.77
C ASP A 229 -7.77 14.76 -10.00
N VAL A 230 -7.68 15.18 -8.72
CA VAL A 230 -6.55 14.86 -7.84
C VAL A 230 -6.44 13.35 -7.65
N THR A 231 -7.59 12.69 -7.47
CA THR A 231 -7.66 11.24 -7.27
C THR A 231 -7.16 10.50 -8.51
N LEU A 232 -7.58 10.92 -9.70
CA LEU A 232 -7.11 10.33 -10.97
C LEU A 232 -5.62 10.59 -11.20
N LYS A 233 -5.12 11.80 -10.97
CA LYS A 233 -3.70 12.13 -11.04
C LYS A 233 -2.87 11.25 -10.09
N PHE A 234 -3.33 11.09 -8.85
CA PHE A 234 -2.66 10.23 -7.86
C PHE A 234 -2.62 8.77 -8.33
N LEU A 235 -3.76 8.22 -8.78
CA LEU A 235 -3.83 6.85 -9.26
C LEU A 235 -3.01 6.63 -10.53
N LYS A 236 -2.98 7.58 -11.49
CA LYS A 236 -2.12 7.49 -12.68
C LYS A 236 -0.65 7.37 -12.28
N ALA A 237 -0.16 8.24 -11.41
CA ALA A 237 1.22 8.20 -10.92
C ALA A 237 1.52 6.88 -10.20
N TRP A 238 0.64 6.45 -9.33
CA TRP A 238 0.82 5.25 -8.52
C TRP A 238 0.76 3.95 -9.37
N ILE A 239 -0.15 3.89 -10.36
CA ILE A 239 -0.27 2.75 -11.28
C ILE A 239 0.92 2.73 -12.25
N GLU A 240 1.34 3.88 -12.80
CA GLU A 240 2.56 3.93 -13.62
C GLU A 240 3.78 3.44 -12.82
N GLY A 241 3.82 3.68 -11.50
CA GLY A 241 4.81 3.10 -10.60
C GLY A 241 4.80 1.56 -10.58
N LEU A 242 3.64 0.90 -10.74
CA LEU A 242 3.54 -0.57 -10.90
C LEU A 242 4.18 -1.03 -12.21
N TYR A 243 3.90 -0.33 -13.30
CA TYR A 243 4.48 -0.64 -14.61
C TYR A 243 5.99 -0.45 -14.60
N LEU A 244 6.45 0.68 -14.07
CA LEU A 244 7.88 1.01 -13.98
C LEU A 244 8.63 0.00 -13.10
N PHE A 245 8.05 -0.38 -11.95
CA PHE A 245 8.61 -1.41 -11.07
C PHE A 245 8.84 -2.72 -11.83
N ARG A 246 7.90 -3.13 -12.69
CA ARG A 246 8.00 -4.36 -13.49
C ARG A 246 8.99 -4.26 -14.64
N ALA A 247 9.01 -3.11 -15.32
CA ALA A 247 9.75 -2.92 -16.58
C ALA A 247 11.22 -2.50 -16.39
N LYS A 248 11.57 -1.90 -15.24
CA LYS A 248 12.91 -1.36 -14.97
C LYS A 248 13.53 -1.95 -13.69
N PRO A 249 14.07 -3.20 -13.79
CA PRO A 249 14.60 -3.93 -12.63
C PRO A 249 15.65 -3.15 -11.84
N GLU A 250 16.61 -2.50 -12.52
CA GLU A 250 17.68 -1.74 -11.87
C GLU A 250 17.14 -0.58 -11.02
N PHE A 251 16.19 0.18 -11.56
CA PHE A 251 15.54 1.28 -10.84
C PHE A 251 14.71 0.76 -9.66
N ALA A 252 13.98 -0.34 -9.87
CA ALA A 252 13.19 -0.98 -8.83
C ALA A 252 14.08 -1.49 -7.67
N LEU A 253 15.19 -2.15 -7.98
CA LEU A 253 16.16 -2.65 -7.00
C LEU A 253 16.84 -1.50 -6.23
N ALA A 254 17.24 -0.42 -6.92
CA ALA A 254 17.79 0.77 -6.27
C ALA A 254 16.78 1.41 -5.30
N THR A 255 15.51 1.49 -5.70
CA THR A 255 14.41 1.98 -4.85
C THR A 255 14.20 1.05 -3.65
N LEU A 256 14.10 -0.26 -3.87
CA LEU A 256 13.96 -1.23 -2.78
C LEU A 256 15.11 -1.13 -1.78
N LYS A 257 16.36 -1.03 -2.25
CA LYS A 257 17.55 -0.85 -1.42
C LYS A 257 17.41 0.36 -0.48
N LYS A 258 16.90 1.47 -0.99
CA LYS A 258 16.68 2.70 -0.22
C LYS A 258 15.64 2.51 0.88
N TYR A 259 14.48 1.94 0.55
CA TYR A 259 13.32 1.90 1.46
C TYR A 259 13.33 0.69 2.40
N VAL A 260 13.82 -0.47 1.95
CA VAL A 260 13.94 -1.67 2.80
C VAL A 260 15.19 -1.62 3.69
N ALA A 261 16.10 -0.66 3.43
CA ALA A 261 17.33 -0.43 4.17
C ALA A 261 18.22 -1.69 4.29
N THR A 262 18.32 -2.48 3.20
CA THR A 262 19.23 -3.64 3.10
C THR A 262 20.21 -3.44 1.95
N GLN A 263 21.43 -3.97 2.12
CA GLN A 263 22.48 -4.01 1.10
C GLN A 263 22.59 -5.40 0.45
N ASP A 264 21.90 -6.39 0.99
CA ASP A 264 21.94 -7.78 0.52
C ASP A 264 21.24 -7.91 -0.86
N ALA A 265 22.05 -8.15 -1.90
CA ALA A 265 21.56 -8.26 -3.26
C ALA A 265 20.63 -9.47 -3.47
N GLU A 266 20.88 -10.59 -2.77
CA GLU A 266 20.00 -11.78 -2.86
C GLU A 266 18.62 -11.47 -2.30
N VAL A 267 18.58 -10.81 -1.14
CA VAL A 267 17.33 -10.37 -0.50
C VAL A 267 16.57 -9.40 -1.42
N LEU A 268 17.26 -8.39 -1.98
CA LEU A 268 16.65 -7.40 -2.87
C LEU A 268 16.07 -8.04 -4.14
N ASN A 269 16.83 -8.93 -4.80
CA ASN A 269 16.37 -9.65 -5.99
C ASN A 269 15.17 -10.55 -5.66
N THR A 270 15.18 -11.20 -4.51
CA THR A 270 14.06 -12.06 -4.09
C THR A 270 12.81 -11.22 -3.83
N ILE A 271 12.92 -10.05 -3.16
CA ILE A 271 11.81 -9.11 -2.99
C ILE A 271 11.29 -8.67 -4.36
N TYR A 272 12.17 -8.21 -5.25
CA TYR A 272 11.80 -7.74 -6.58
C TYR A 272 11.01 -8.81 -7.35
N ASN A 273 11.55 -10.02 -7.47
CA ASN A 273 10.92 -11.11 -8.23
C ASN A 273 9.56 -11.48 -7.65
N LEU A 274 9.46 -11.62 -6.33
CA LEU A 274 8.23 -11.94 -5.63
C LEU A 274 7.11 -10.91 -5.92
N TYR A 275 7.41 -9.62 -5.78
CA TYR A 275 6.40 -8.58 -5.94
C TYR A 275 6.15 -8.19 -7.39
N ARG A 276 7.12 -8.39 -8.29
CA ARG A 276 6.91 -8.29 -9.72
C ARG A 276 5.81 -9.24 -10.24
N GLU A 277 5.71 -10.42 -9.65
CA GLU A 277 4.68 -11.40 -10.02
C GLU A 277 3.33 -11.11 -9.33
N ARG A 278 3.36 -10.72 -8.08
CA ARG A 278 2.15 -10.56 -7.25
C ARG A 278 1.40 -9.25 -7.43
N LEU A 279 2.11 -8.16 -7.73
CA LEU A 279 1.48 -6.86 -7.95
C LEU A 279 0.87 -6.79 -9.35
N ILE A 280 -0.46 -6.72 -9.43
CA ILE A 280 -1.20 -6.62 -10.70
C ILE A 280 -1.25 -5.18 -11.17
N THR A 281 -1.10 -4.96 -12.48
CA THR A 281 -1.02 -3.62 -13.07
C THR A 281 -2.38 -2.94 -13.26
N LYS A 282 -3.47 -3.70 -13.32
CA LYS A 282 -4.86 -3.19 -13.29
C LYS A 282 -5.48 -3.49 -11.93
N PRO A 283 -5.30 -2.60 -10.94
CA PRO A 283 -5.60 -2.89 -9.53
C PRO A 283 -7.07 -2.64 -9.17
N THR A 284 -8.02 -3.17 -9.92
CA THR A 284 -9.46 -2.99 -9.66
C THR A 284 -9.84 -3.67 -8.34
N PRO A 285 -10.38 -2.96 -7.36
CA PRO A 285 -10.86 -3.57 -6.13
C PRO A 285 -12.19 -4.29 -6.40
N THR A 286 -12.41 -5.43 -5.75
CA THR A 286 -13.59 -6.29 -6.01
C THR A 286 -14.42 -6.52 -4.75
N ALA A 287 -15.72 -6.75 -4.94
CA ALA A 287 -16.62 -7.16 -3.85
C ALA A 287 -16.15 -8.44 -3.16
N ARG A 288 -15.51 -9.36 -3.89
CA ARG A 288 -14.96 -10.61 -3.35
C ARG A 288 -13.89 -10.36 -2.30
N VAL A 289 -12.99 -9.39 -2.56
CA VAL A 289 -11.98 -8.93 -1.58
C VAL A 289 -12.66 -8.41 -0.31
N ALA A 290 -13.68 -7.55 -0.44
CA ALA A 290 -14.38 -7.01 0.72
C ALA A 290 -15.11 -8.10 1.53
N LYS A 291 -15.76 -9.05 0.86
CA LYS A 291 -16.44 -10.21 1.51
C LYS A 291 -15.46 -11.10 2.27
N SER A 292 -14.32 -11.41 1.66
CA SER A 292 -13.26 -12.20 2.33
C SER A 292 -12.67 -11.49 3.53
N MET A 293 -12.45 -10.18 3.42
CA MET A 293 -11.98 -9.36 4.54
C MET A 293 -13.01 -9.30 5.67
N LEU A 294 -14.31 -9.11 5.34
CA LEU A 294 -15.36 -9.12 6.35
C LEU A 294 -15.47 -10.48 7.06
N TYR A 295 -15.32 -11.58 6.31
CA TYR A 295 -15.31 -12.91 6.90
C TYR A 295 -14.24 -13.03 8.00
N LEU A 296 -13.00 -12.58 7.76
CA LEU A 296 -11.96 -12.58 8.79
C LEU A 296 -12.27 -11.61 9.92
N LEU A 297 -12.72 -10.40 9.60
CA LEU A 297 -13.00 -9.36 10.60
C LEU A 297 -14.13 -9.79 11.55
N SER A 298 -15.19 -10.39 11.06
CA SER A 298 -16.33 -10.87 11.88
C SER A 298 -15.95 -11.97 12.87
N ARG A 299 -14.81 -12.64 12.68
CA ARG A 299 -14.31 -13.63 13.62
C ARG A 299 -13.65 -13.01 14.85
N SER A 300 -13.04 -11.85 14.69
CA SER A 300 -12.40 -11.10 15.78
C SER A 300 -13.30 -9.98 16.35
N SER A 301 -14.28 -9.53 15.59
CA SER A 301 -15.21 -8.43 15.92
C SER A 301 -16.61 -8.78 15.39
N PRO A 302 -17.38 -9.66 16.07
CA PRO A 302 -18.68 -10.12 15.59
C PRO A 302 -19.70 -8.99 15.38
N GLU A 303 -19.58 -7.90 16.10
CA GLU A 303 -20.47 -6.72 16.03
C GLU A 303 -20.46 -6.02 14.67
N VAL A 304 -19.42 -6.23 13.86
CA VAL A 304 -19.31 -5.59 12.53
C VAL A 304 -19.90 -6.44 11.39
N ALA A 305 -20.42 -7.64 11.67
CA ALA A 305 -20.87 -8.59 10.65
C ALA A 305 -22.10 -8.11 9.82
N GLY A 306 -22.87 -7.17 10.33
CA GLY A 306 -24.16 -6.77 9.75
C GLY A 306 -24.10 -5.72 8.62
N VAL A 307 -22.94 -5.14 8.33
CA VAL A 307 -22.81 -4.09 7.32
C VAL A 307 -22.43 -4.68 5.97
N ASN A 308 -23.04 -4.20 4.87
CA ASN A 308 -22.69 -4.65 3.52
C ASN A 308 -21.23 -4.23 3.16
N PRO A 309 -20.31 -5.18 2.99
CA PRO A 309 -18.91 -4.85 2.69
C PRO A 309 -18.71 -4.33 1.26
N GLU A 310 -19.66 -4.55 0.35
CA GLU A 310 -19.55 -4.09 -1.05
C GLU A 310 -19.50 -2.57 -1.12
N GLY A 311 -20.21 -1.88 -0.22
CA GLY A 311 -20.17 -0.43 -0.12
C GLY A 311 -18.79 0.13 0.26
N PHE A 312 -17.87 -0.70 0.76
CA PHE A 312 -16.47 -0.30 1.00
C PHE A 312 -15.66 -0.18 -0.31
N ILE A 313 -16.09 -0.84 -1.39
CA ILE A 313 -15.40 -0.83 -2.67
C ILE A 313 -15.79 0.40 -3.50
N GLU A 314 -14.81 1.06 -4.09
CA GLU A 314 -15.02 2.20 -5.00
C GLU A 314 -14.15 2.02 -6.26
N ALA A 315 -14.65 1.21 -7.20
CA ALA A 315 -13.92 0.84 -8.41
C ALA A 315 -14.00 1.89 -9.54
N ARG A 316 -14.85 2.93 -9.42
CA ARG A 316 -15.13 3.86 -10.53
C ARG A 316 -13.89 4.52 -11.10
N TYR A 317 -12.90 4.88 -10.27
CA TYR A 317 -11.68 5.55 -10.73
C TYR A 317 -10.79 4.63 -11.57
N ILE A 318 -10.69 3.35 -11.25
CA ILE A 318 -9.96 2.38 -12.08
C ILE A 318 -10.72 2.13 -13.38
N ASN A 319 -12.05 2.03 -13.33
CA ASN A 319 -12.90 1.89 -14.53
C ASN A 319 -12.79 3.12 -15.44
N GLU A 320 -12.73 4.32 -14.89
CA GLU A 320 -12.54 5.56 -15.62
C GLU A 320 -11.15 5.60 -16.31
N LEU A 321 -10.10 5.19 -15.60
CA LEU A 321 -8.76 5.06 -16.18
C LEU A 321 -8.74 4.03 -17.32
N GLU A 322 -9.47 2.93 -17.20
CA GLU A 322 -9.61 1.94 -18.26
C GLU A 322 -10.32 2.53 -19.48
N SER A 323 -11.48 3.17 -19.25
CA SER A 323 -12.27 3.77 -20.34
C SER A 323 -11.52 4.91 -21.06
N SER A 324 -10.58 5.58 -20.38
CA SER A 324 -9.74 6.62 -20.97
C SER A 324 -8.59 6.08 -21.86
N GLY A 325 -8.39 4.75 -21.92
CA GLY A 325 -7.25 4.13 -22.61
C GLY A 325 -5.91 4.21 -21.87
N PHE A 326 -5.93 4.61 -20.58
CA PHE A 326 -4.71 4.75 -19.79
C PHE A 326 -3.90 3.46 -19.69
N PHE A 327 -4.55 2.32 -19.48
CA PHE A 327 -3.85 1.03 -19.39
C PHE A 327 -3.23 0.61 -20.72
N ASP A 328 -3.87 0.91 -21.85
CA ASP A 328 -3.32 0.63 -23.17
C ASP A 328 -2.09 1.49 -23.45
N GLU A 329 -2.11 2.75 -23.03
CA GLU A 329 -0.96 3.64 -23.07
C GLU A 329 0.20 3.09 -22.23
N MET A 330 -0.06 2.69 -20.99
CA MET A 330 0.94 2.10 -20.09
C MET A 330 1.52 0.80 -20.66
N ASN A 331 0.67 -0.08 -21.22
CA ASN A 331 1.11 -1.31 -21.87
C ASN A 331 2.06 -1.03 -23.03
N ARG A 332 1.78 0.00 -23.87
CA ARG A 332 2.67 0.41 -24.96
C ARG A 332 3.97 1.03 -24.47
N LEU A 333 3.91 1.89 -23.46
CA LEU A 333 5.06 2.61 -22.91
C LEU A 333 6.05 1.67 -22.22
N TYR A 334 5.55 0.64 -21.55
CA TYR A 334 6.31 -0.32 -20.75
C TYR A 334 6.35 -1.73 -21.37
N ALA A 335 5.88 -1.91 -22.62
CA ALA A 335 6.11 -3.15 -23.38
C ALA A 335 7.61 -3.40 -23.55
N LYS A 336 8.04 -4.62 -23.23
CA LYS A 336 9.39 -5.11 -23.52
C LYS A 336 9.36 -6.02 -24.72
#